data_34beb1785f1fd035b7f2745aa184f339
#
_entry.id   34beb1785f1fd035b7f2745aa184f339
#
_cell.length_a   1.000
_cell.length_b   1.000
_cell.length_c   1.000
_cell.angle_alpha   90.00
_cell.angle_beta   90.00
_cell.angle_gamma   90.00
#
_symmetry.space_group_name_H-M   'P 1'
#
loop_
_entity.id
_entity.type
_entity.pdbx_description
1 polymer ?
#
loop_
_entity_poly.entity_id
_entity_poly.type
_entity_poly.pdbx_seq_one_letter_code
_entity_poly.pdbx_strand_id
1 'polypeptide(L)'
;RQLGEWLAEALINADGIADASIAGPGFVNLRIEASAQSVVVLNVLGSGASYGTSEELKGRHINLEFVSANPTGPIHIGGTRWAAVGDALGRLLATQDATVVREYYFNDHGAQIDRFARSLVAAAKGEPAPEDGYGGDYIKDIAADVVAKRPDALSLPADECQEVFRELGVDFMFGQIKQSLHDFGTDFDVYTH
;
A
#
# COMPACT_ATOMS: atom_id res chain seq x y z
N ARG A 1 -16.02 -12.79 -37.39
CA ARG A 1 -17.45 -13.07 -37.46
C ARG A 1 -17.70 -14.59 -37.50
N GLN A 2 -17.14 -15.33 -38.45
CA GLN A 2 -17.33 -16.79 -38.57
C GLN A 2 -16.99 -17.57 -37.28
N LEU A 3 -15.89 -17.22 -36.59
CA LEU A 3 -15.55 -17.83 -35.30
C LEU A 3 -16.65 -17.58 -34.25
N GLY A 4 -17.21 -16.37 -34.20
CA GLY A 4 -18.30 -16.04 -33.31
C GLY A 4 -19.58 -16.85 -33.61
N GLU A 5 -19.87 -17.10 -34.90
CA GLU A 5 -21.00 -17.93 -35.33
C GLU A 5 -20.85 -19.37 -34.77
N TRP A 6 -19.68 -19.97 -34.93
CA TRP A 6 -19.39 -21.31 -34.41
C TRP A 6 -19.45 -21.35 -32.87
N LEU A 7 -18.95 -20.30 -32.20
CA LEU A 7 -19.03 -20.21 -30.70
C LEU A 7 -20.48 -20.08 -30.26
N ALA A 8 -21.30 -19.24 -30.90
CA ALA A 8 -22.69 -19.07 -30.55
C ALA A 8 -23.49 -20.37 -30.72
N GLU A 9 -23.27 -21.09 -31.85
CA GLU A 9 -23.86 -22.39 -32.11
C GLU A 9 -23.47 -23.47 -31.09
N ALA A 10 -22.22 -23.47 -30.67
CA ALA A 10 -21.75 -24.39 -29.65
C ALA A 10 -22.30 -24.05 -28.23
N LEU A 11 -22.33 -22.77 -27.91
CA LEU A 11 -22.72 -22.28 -26.56
C LEU A 11 -24.21 -22.36 -26.30
N ILE A 12 -25.08 -22.25 -27.33
CA ILE A 12 -26.54 -22.34 -27.16
C ILE A 12 -26.97 -23.72 -26.59
N ASN A 13 -26.14 -24.74 -26.78
CA ASN A 13 -26.38 -26.09 -26.26
C ASN A 13 -25.65 -26.36 -24.95
N ALA A 14 -24.94 -25.37 -24.38
CA ALA A 14 -24.25 -25.53 -23.09
C ALA A 14 -25.21 -25.33 -21.92
N ASP A 15 -24.99 -26.11 -20.86
CA ASP A 15 -25.79 -26.03 -19.63
C ASP A 15 -25.74 -24.62 -19.03
N GLY A 16 -26.90 -24.10 -18.66
CA GLY A 16 -27.03 -22.77 -18.05
C GLY A 16 -27.08 -21.60 -19.04
N ILE A 17 -27.02 -21.86 -20.36
CA ILE A 17 -27.16 -20.85 -21.39
C ILE A 17 -28.58 -20.87 -21.96
N ALA A 18 -29.32 -19.78 -21.78
CA ALA A 18 -30.68 -19.63 -22.31
C ALA A 18 -30.68 -19.16 -23.77
N ASP A 19 -29.67 -18.40 -24.18
CA ASP A 19 -29.52 -17.88 -25.55
C ASP A 19 -28.07 -17.50 -25.86
N ALA A 20 -27.66 -17.67 -27.10
CA ALA A 20 -26.37 -17.24 -27.60
C ALA A 20 -26.53 -16.65 -29.02
N SER A 21 -26.16 -15.39 -29.18
CA SER A 21 -26.35 -14.68 -30.45
C SER A 21 -25.17 -13.79 -30.84
N ILE A 22 -24.96 -13.62 -32.12
CA ILE A 22 -23.89 -12.75 -32.65
C ILE A 22 -24.33 -11.28 -32.62
N ALA A 23 -23.40 -10.41 -32.19
CA ALA A 23 -23.55 -8.97 -32.25
C ALA A 23 -22.35 -8.33 -32.96
N GLY A 24 -22.61 -7.42 -33.88
CA GLY A 24 -21.59 -6.65 -34.60
C GLY A 24 -20.52 -7.51 -35.30
N PRO A 25 -19.24 -7.13 -35.28
CA PRO A 25 -18.18 -7.73 -36.07
C PRO A 25 -17.69 -9.09 -35.57
N GLY A 26 -18.17 -9.58 -34.43
CA GLY A 26 -17.73 -10.87 -33.86
C GLY A 26 -17.94 -11.02 -32.34
N PHE A 27 -18.72 -10.15 -31.73
CA PHE A 27 -19.15 -10.35 -30.33
C PHE A 27 -20.19 -11.46 -30.23
N VAL A 28 -20.16 -12.22 -29.16
CA VAL A 28 -21.18 -13.20 -28.83
C VAL A 28 -21.90 -12.74 -27.56
N ASN A 29 -23.19 -12.45 -27.66
CA ASN A 29 -24.05 -12.14 -26.55
C ASN A 29 -24.59 -13.46 -25.96
N LEU A 30 -24.50 -13.61 -24.63
CA LEU A 30 -25.02 -14.76 -23.91
C LEU A 30 -26.12 -14.30 -22.97
N ARG A 31 -27.20 -15.06 -22.92
CA ARG A 31 -28.22 -14.95 -21.88
C ARG A 31 -28.14 -16.19 -21.00
N ILE A 32 -27.89 -15.98 -19.73
CA ILE A 32 -27.76 -17.04 -18.73
C ILE A 32 -29.17 -17.41 -18.24
N GLU A 33 -29.42 -18.69 -18.03
CA GLU A 33 -30.65 -19.17 -17.39
C GLU A 33 -30.75 -18.70 -15.93
N ALA A 34 -31.96 -18.42 -15.47
CA ALA A 34 -32.19 -18.02 -14.07
C ALA A 34 -31.76 -19.10 -13.06
N SER A 35 -31.89 -20.37 -13.43
CA SER A 35 -31.44 -21.53 -12.66
C SER A 35 -29.93 -21.52 -12.43
N ALA A 36 -29.13 -21.13 -13.44
CA ALA A 36 -27.68 -21.05 -13.35
C ALA A 36 -27.21 -19.98 -12.34
N GLN A 37 -27.93 -18.87 -12.20
CA GLN A 37 -27.64 -17.86 -11.18
C GLN A 37 -27.83 -18.41 -9.76
N SER A 38 -28.84 -19.26 -9.55
CA SER A 38 -29.10 -19.89 -8.25
C SER A 38 -27.99 -20.86 -7.86
N VAL A 39 -27.39 -21.54 -8.83
CA VAL A 39 -26.24 -22.44 -8.59
C VAL A 39 -25.03 -21.69 -8.05
N VAL A 40 -24.77 -20.49 -8.54
CA VAL A 40 -23.67 -19.63 -8.01
C VAL A 40 -23.89 -19.33 -6.52
N VAL A 41 -25.12 -18.97 -6.15
CA VAL A 41 -25.46 -18.70 -4.73
C VAL A 41 -25.26 -19.94 -3.86
N LEU A 42 -25.71 -21.11 -4.34
CA LEU A 42 -25.51 -22.37 -3.62
C LEU A 42 -24.02 -22.73 -3.47
N ASN A 43 -23.22 -22.49 -4.50
CA ASN A 43 -21.76 -22.70 -4.45
C ASN A 43 -21.09 -21.74 -3.45
N VAL A 44 -21.49 -20.47 -3.41
CA VAL A 44 -20.99 -19.50 -2.42
C VAL A 44 -21.32 -19.97 -1.01
N LEU A 45 -22.58 -20.35 -0.77
CA LEU A 45 -23.02 -20.82 0.55
C LEU A 45 -22.32 -22.13 0.94
N GLY A 46 -22.14 -23.06 0.00
CA GLY A 46 -21.49 -24.35 0.25
C GLY A 46 -20.00 -24.23 0.51
N SER A 47 -19.33 -23.30 -0.18
CA SER A 47 -17.88 -23.04 -0.02
C SER A 47 -17.58 -22.18 1.21
N GLY A 48 -18.53 -21.35 1.64
CA GLY A 48 -18.35 -20.45 2.78
C GLY A 48 -17.10 -19.56 2.63
N ALA A 49 -16.23 -19.57 3.63
CA ALA A 49 -15.02 -18.73 3.64
C ALA A 49 -13.97 -19.13 2.59
N SER A 50 -14.06 -20.32 2.00
CA SER A 50 -13.14 -20.74 0.93
C SER A 50 -13.61 -20.35 -0.48
N TYR A 51 -14.78 -19.71 -0.61
CA TYR A 51 -15.21 -19.24 -1.93
C TYR A 51 -14.26 -18.17 -2.47
N GLY A 52 -13.80 -18.37 -3.70
CA GLY A 52 -12.84 -17.46 -4.34
C GLY A 52 -11.36 -17.70 -3.99
N THR A 53 -11.06 -18.77 -3.24
CA THR A 53 -9.67 -19.21 -3.04
C THR A 53 -9.28 -20.28 -4.05
N SER A 54 -7.98 -20.41 -4.31
CA SER A 54 -7.40 -21.48 -5.13
C SER A 54 -5.99 -21.82 -4.66
N GLU A 55 -5.37 -22.85 -5.25
CA GLU A 55 -3.98 -23.25 -5.03
C GLU A 55 -3.07 -22.87 -6.22
N GLU A 56 -3.48 -21.93 -7.06
CA GLU A 56 -2.75 -21.54 -8.29
C GLU A 56 -1.32 -21.01 -8.02
N LEU A 57 -1.13 -20.39 -6.86
CA LEU A 57 0.17 -19.84 -6.44
C LEU A 57 0.79 -20.62 -5.29
N LYS A 58 0.33 -21.83 -5.02
CA LYS A 58 0.87 -22.69 -3.97
C LYS A 58 2.38 -22.89 -4.09
N GLY A 59 3.07 -22.64 -2.99
CA GLY A 59 4.53 -22.71 -2.92
C GLY A 59 5.27 -21.52 -3.58
N ARG A 60 4.56 -20.52 -4.05
CA ARG A 60 5.17 -19.25 -4.51
C ARG A 60 5.43 -18.34 -3.32
N HIS A 61 6.64 -17.82 -3.23
CA HIS A 61 7.03 -16.78 -2.28
C HIS A 61 7.11 -15.46 -3.04
N ILE A 62 6.34 -14.48 -2.61
CA ILE A 62 6.21 -13.18 -3.29
C ILE A 62 6.59 -12.10 -2.29
N ASN A 63 7.62 -11.32 -2.61
CA ASN A 63 7.91 -10.08 -1.92
C ASN A 63 7.16 -8.94 -2.58
N LEU A 64 6.30 -8.26 -1.83
CA LEU A 64 5.46 -7.17 -2.29
C LEU A 64 5.89 -5.89 -1.60
N GLU A 65 6.68 -5.08 -2.29
CA GLU A 65 7.11 -3.76 -1.84
C GLU A 65 6.10 -2.69 -2.27
N PHE A 66 5.64 -1.87 -1.32
CA PHE A 66 4.70 -0.78 -1.63
C PHE A 66 4.73 0.32 -0.56
N VAL A 67 4.17 1.48 -0.87
CA VAL A 67 4.30 2.76 -0.16
C VAL A 67 5.72 3.30 -0.27
N SER A 68 6.68 2.73 0.42
CA SER A 68 8.13 2.96 0.32
C SER A 68 8.49 4.46 0.25
N ALA A 69 7.93 5.25 1.19
CA ALA A 69 8.14 6.70 1.26
C ALA A 69 9.18 7.04 2.33
N ASN A 70 10.04 8.02 2.04
CA ASN A 70 11.03 8.52 3.01
C ASN A 70 10.35 9.21 4.20
N PRO A 71 10.85 9.04 5.43
CA PRO A 71 10.24 9.57 6.65
C PRO A 71 10.54 11.07 6.84
N THR A 72 10.13 11.91 5.90
CA THR A 72 10.29 13.36 5.93
C THR A 72 8.98 14.11 6.11
N GLY A 73 7.88 13.38 6.30
CA GLY A 73 6.54 13.93 6.54
C GLY A 73 5.48 12.83 6.69
N PRO A 74 4.28 13.20 7.16
CA PRO A 74 3.14 12.27 7.27
C PRO A 74 2.77 11.65 5.94
N ILE A 75 2.13 10.47 5.99
CA ILE A 75 1.56 9.84 4.81
C ILE A 75 0.50 10.77 4.17
N HIS A 76 0.70 11.09 2.91
CA HIS A 76 -0.24 11.89 2.13
C HIS A 76 -1.17 11.00 1.30
N ILE A 77 -2.18 11.58 0.64
CA ILE A 77 -3.20 10.84 -0.11
C ILE A 77 -2.62 9.89 -1.18
N GLY A 78 -1.47 10.22 -1.78
CA GLY A 78 -0.78 9.33 -2.70
C GLY A 78 -0.27 8.07 -2.00
N GLY A 79 0.37 8.21 -0.83
CA GLY A 79 0.83 7.11 0.01
C GLY A 79 -0.33 6.22 0.48
N THR A 80 -1.44 6.82 0.89
CA THR A 80 -2.67 6.10 1.26
C THR A 80 -3.22 5.26 0.11
N ARG A 81 -3.21 5.81 -1.11
CA ARG A 81 -3.62 5.05 -2.31
C ARG A 81 -2.71 3.86 -2.57
N TRP A 82 -1.39 4.03 -2.45
CA TRP A 82 -0.44 2.93 -2.62
C TRP A 82 -0.61 1.87 -1.54
N ALA A 83 -0.86 2.28 -0.30
CA ALA A 83 -1.17 1.37 0.81
C ALA A 83 -2.41 0.51 0.51
N ALA A 84 -3.51 1.15 0.09
CA ALA A 84 -4.75 0.44 -0.25
C ALA A 84 -4.57 -0.56 -1.39
N VAL A 85 -3.86 -0.17 -2.46
CA VAL A 85 -3.61 -1.04 -3.62
C VAL A 85 -2.68 -2.20 -3.25
N GLY A 86 -1.58 -1.91 -2.52
CA GLY A 86 -0.61 -2.92 -2.12
C GLY A 86 -1.21 -3.95 -1.16
N ASP A 87 -1.96 -3.51 -0.15
CA ASP A 87 -2.62 -4.40 0.79
C ASP A 87 -3.68 -5.28 0.09
N ALA A 88 -4.52 -4.68 -0.76
CA ALA A 88 -5.51 -5.44 -1.54
C ALA A 88 -4.84 -6.49 -2.44
N LEU A 89 -3.74 -6.14 -3.11
CA LEU A 89 -2.97 -7.09 -3.92
C LEU A 89 -2.38 -8.23 -3.07
N GLY A 90 -1.79 -7.89 -1.93
CA GLY A 90 -1.25 -8.89 -0.99
C GLY A 90 -2.33 -9.88 -0.53
N ARG A 91 -3.52 -9.38 -0.19
CA ARG A 91 -4.67 -10.23 0.19
C ARG A 91 -5.13 -11.12 -0.97
N LEU A 92 -5.22 -10.58 -2.19
CA LEU A 92 -5.60 -11.36 -3.38
C LEU A 92 -4.59 -12.47 -3.68
N LEU A 93 -3.29 -12.19 -3.61
CA LEU A 93 -2.25 -13.20 -3.81
C LEU A 93 -2.32 -14.30 -2.76
N ALA A 94 -2.60 -13.94 -1.50
CA ALA A 94 -2.78 -14.90 -0.41
C ALA A 94 -4.00 -15.80 -0.62
N THR A 95 -5.10 -15.31 -1.24
CA THR A 95 -6.25 -16.18 -1.57
C THR A 95 -5.94 -17.25 -2.62
N GLN A 96 -4.83 -17.09 -3.34
CA GLN A 96 -4.33 -18.06 -4.32
C GLN A 96 -3.24 -18.98 -3.74
N ASP A 97 -3.13 -19.06 -2.41
CA ASP A 97 -2.16 -19.85 -1.65
C ASP A 97 -0.70 -19.44 -1.84
N ALA A 98 -0.45 -18.16 -2.19
CA ALA A 98 0.90 -17.60 -2.16
C ALA A 98 1.33 -17.24 -0.73
N THR A 99 2.61 -17.44 -0.42
CA THR A 99 3.24 -16.81 0.75
C THR A 99 3.66 -15.40 0.36
N VAL A 100 3.02 -14.39 0.93
CA VAL A 100 3.29 -12.98 0.62
C VAL A 100 4.02 -12.34 1.78
N VAL A 101 5.17 -11.70 1.50
CA VAL A 101 5.91 -10.83 2.42
C VAL A 101 5.67 -9.39 1.98
N ARG A 102 5.18 -8.55 2.87
CA ARG A 102 4.94 -7.13 2.63
C ARG A 102 6.16 -6.35 3.09
N GLU A 103 6.79 -5.63 2.19
CA GLU A 103 8.01 -4.86 2.44
C GLU A 103 7.76 -3.37 2.27
N TYR A 104 8.30 -2.59 3.21
CA TYR A 104 8.41 -1.15 3.13
C TYR A 104 9.88 -0.76 3.09
N TYR A 105 10.30 -0.06 2.02
CA TYR A 105 11.65 0.47 1.90
C TYR A 105 11.66 1.98 2.16
N PHE A 106 12.68 2.48 2.86
CA PHE A 106 12.89 3.92 3.04
C PHE A 106 14.37 4.27 3.11
N ASN A 107 14.71 5.50 2.76
CA ASN A 107 16.05 6.02 3.00
C ASN A 107 16.08 6.78 4.32
N ASP A 108 17.03 6.47 5.17
CA ASP A 108 17.34 7.16 6.42
C ASP A 108 18.49 8.19 6.27
N HIS A 109 19.04 8.31 5.05
CA HIS A 109 20.13 9.19 4.66
C HIS A 109 19.85 9.93 3.34
N GLY A 110 20.74 10.89 3.02
CA GLY A 110 20.71 11.63 1.77
C GLY A 110 19.99 12.97 1.86
N ALA A 111 19.98 13.71 0.76
CA ALA A 111 19.61 15.13 0.72
C ALA A 111 18.21 15.47 1.26
N GLN A 112 17.24 14.55 1.12
CA GLN A 112 15.89 14.75 1.69
C GLN A 112 15.91 14.66 3.21
N ILE A 113 16.60 13.70 3.76
CA ILE A 113 16.72 13.48 5.21
C ILE A 113 17.55 14.58 5.85
N ASP A 114 18.63 15.01 5.21
CA ASP A 114 19.44 16.13 5.69
C ASP A 114 18.63 17.44 5.72
N ARG A 115 17.80 17.67 4.71
CA ARG A 115 16.87 18.80 4.64
C ARG A 115 15.83 18.73 5.76
N PHE A 116 15.28 17.56 6.02
CA PHE A 116 14.35 17.32 7.11
C PHE A 116 15.00 17.60 8.47
N ALA A 117 16.21 17.09 8.71
CA ALA A 117 16.97 17.35 9.93
C ALA A 117 17.23 18.85 10.15
N ARG A 118 17.67 19.58 9.12
CA ARG A 118 17.85 21.04 9.21
C ARG A 118 16.56 21.78 9.54
N SER A 119 15.43 21.32 9.00
CA SER A 119 14.11 21.89 9.31
C SER A 119 13.72 21.68 10.77
N LEU A 120 13.99 20.50 11.31
CA LEU A 120 13.76 20.18 12.73
C LEU A 120 14.64 21.05 13.64
N VAL A 121 15.92 21.21 13.32
CA VAL A 121 16.86 22.08 14.09
C VAL A 121 16.37 23.53 14.09
N ALA A 122 15.96 24.06 12.92
CA ALA A 122 15.43 25.43 12.84
C ALA A 122 14.16 25.58 13.69
N ALA A 123 13.23 24.65 13.60
CA ALA A 123 12.00 24.66 14.41
C ALA A 123 12.30 24.60 15.92
N ALA A 124 13.24 23.75 16.35
CA ALA A 124 13.63 23.63 17.76
C ALA A 124 14.27 24.93 18.30
N LYS A 125 14.94 25.71 17.42
CA LYS A 125 15.51 27.03 17.76
C LYS A 125 14.49 28.16 17.69
N GLY A 126 13.26 27.91 17.19
CA GLY A 126 12.27 28.95 16.93
C GLY A 126 12.60 29.81 15.68
N GLU A 127 13.45 29.31 14.82
CA GLU A 127 13.85 29.94 13.57
C GLU A 127 12.87 29.57 12.44
N PRO A 128 12.74 30.39 11.38
CA PRO A 128 11.96 30.03 10.19
C PRO A 128 12.56 28.81 9.49
N ALA A 129 11.71 28.04 8.82
CA ALA A 129 12.18 26.91 8.03
C ALA A 129 13.18 27.38 6.94
N PRO A 130 14.25 26.58 6.66
CA PRO A 130 15.13 26.85 5.55
C PRO A 130 14.36 27.01 4.23
N GLU A 131 14.87 27.79 3.28
CA GLU A 131 14.20 28.10 2.00
C GLU A 131 13.79 26.81 1.25
N ASP A 132 14.66 25.81 1.29
CA ASP A 132 14.40 24.48 0.69
C ASP A 132 13.85 23.45 1.72
N GLY A 133 13.49 23.90 2.92
CA GLY A 133 13.13 23.07 4.05
C GLY A 133 11.69 22.58 4.04
N TYR A 134 11.43 21.68 4.99
CA TYR A 134 10.07 21.22 5.30
C TYR A 134 9.42 22.16 6.32
N GLY A 135 8.12 22.39 6.17
CA GLY A 135 7.33 23.23 7.05
C GLY A 135 6.07 22.51 7.54
N GLY A 136 5.36 23.16 8.46
CA GLY A 136 4.11 22.64 9.02
C GLY A 136 4.25 22.30 10.50
N ASP A 137 3.10 22.00 11.14
CA ASP A 137 3.08 21.79 12.59
C ASP A 137 3.78 20.50 12.99
N TYR A 138 3.71 19.45 12.17
CA TYR A 138 4.40 18.18 12.43
C TYR A 138 5.92 18.34 12.59
N ILE A 139 6.55 19.32 11.91
CA ILE A 139 7.98 19.63 12.09
C ILE A 139 8.25 20.16 13.49
N LYS A 140 7.37 21.03 14.01
CA LYS A 140 7.49 21.56 15.37
C LYS A 140 7.29 20.48 16.41
N ASP A 141 6.29 19.62 16.20
CA ASP A 141 5.98 18.53 17.11
C ASP A 141 7.15 17.55 17.22
N ILE A 142 7.68 17.08 16.08
CA ILE A 142 8.85 16.19 16.08
C ILE A 142 10.10 16.88 16.65
N ALA A 143 10.32 18.16 16.34
CA ALA A 143 11.43 18.91 16.93
C ALA A 143 11.32 18.98 18.44
N ALA A 144 10.12 19.19 18.99
CA ALA A 144 9.86 19.16 20.41
C ALA A 144 10.11 17.76 21.03
N ASP A 145 9.70 16.70 20.34
CA ASP A 145 9.95 15.31 20.77
C ASP A 145 11.47 15.01 20.81
N VAL A 146 12.23 15.47 19.84
CA VAL A 146 13.70 15.34 19.82
C VAL A 146 14.31 16.06 21.03
N VAL A 147 13.92 17.31 21.29
CA VAL A 147 14.42 18.07 22.44
C VAL A 147 14.02 17.42 23.76
N ALA A 148 12.80 16.90 23.86
CA ALA A 148 12.35 16.17 25.05
C ALA A 148 13.18 14.91 25.29
N LYS A 149 13.57 14.19 24.24
CA LYS A 149 14.39 12.98 24.31
C LYS A 149 15.87 13.29 24.56
N ARG A 150 16.39 14.37 24.01
CA ARG A 150 17.78 14.84 24.09
C ARG A 150 17.83 16.35 24.41
N PRO A 151 17.65 16.74 25.67
CA PRO A 151 17.61 18.16 26.09
C PRO A 151 18.89 18.93 25.81
N ASP A 152 20.02 18.25 25.72
CA ASP A 152 21.33 18.83 25.38
C ASP A 152 21.59 19.01 23.90
N ALA A 153 20.72 18.50 23.01
CA ALA A 153 20.94 18.45 21.56
C ALA A 153 21.29 19.81 20.94
N LEU A 154 20.59 20.88 21.36
CA LEU A 154 20.83 22.24 20.84
C LEU A 154 22.13 22.89 21.36
N SER A 155 22.78 22.29 22.35
CA SER A 155 24.04 22.75 22.91
C SER A 155 25.26 22.06 22.28
N LEU A 156 25.02 21.04 21.44
CA LEU A 156 26.08 20.32 20.72
C LEU A 156 26.68 21.15 19.58
N PRO A 157 27.90 20.81 19.12
CA PRO A 157 28.42 21.33 17.85
C PRO A 157 27.42 21.13 16.70
N ALA A 158 27.43 22.03 15.72
CA ALA A 158 26.40 22.09 14.67
C ALA A 158 26.18 20.75 13.96
N ASP A 159 27.25 20.05 13.59
CA ASP A 159 27.17 18.78 12.90
C ASP A 159 26.60 17.66 13.78
N GLU A 160 27.01 17.62 15.05
CA GLU A 160 26.49 16.64 16.03
C GLU A 160 25.01 16.93 16.37
N CYS A 161 24.66 18.20 16.49
CA CYS A 161 23.26 18.62 16.69
C CYS A 161 22.39 18.14 15.51
N GLN A 162 22.81 18.42 14.28
CA GLN A 162 22.08 17.99 13.09
C GLN A 162 21.93 16.46 13.03
N GLU A 163 22.98 15.71 13.40
CA GLU A 163 22.96 14.27 13.42
C GLU A 163 21.95 13.72 14.43
N VAL A 164 21.90 14.24 15.65
CA VAL A 164 20.91 13.88 16.66
C VAL A 164 19.49 14.14 16.17
N PHE A 165 19.25 15.30 15.52
CA PHE A 165 17.94 15.61 14.95
C PHE A 165 17.60 14.75 13.75
N ARG A 166 18.60 14.31 12.96
CA ARG A 166 18.41 13.37 11.86
C ARG A 166 17.95 12.01 12.37
N GLU A 167 18.74 11.40 13.27
CA GLU A 167 18.43 10.07 13.81
C GLU A 167 17.08 10.03 14.52
N LEU A 168 16.90 10.86 15.54
CA LEU A 168 15.67 10.86 16.34
C LEU A 168 14.46 11.35 15.53
N GLY A 169 14.67 12.34 14.64
CA GLY A 169 13.60 12.85 13.80
C GLY A 169 13.08 11.80 12.82
N VAL A 170 13.97 11.04 12.20
CA VAL A 170 13.61 9.90 11.34
C VAL A 170 12.85 8.84 12.13
N ASP A 171 13.35 8.46 13.31
CA ASP A 171 12.69 7.47 14.17
C ASP A 171 11.27 7.89 14.56
N PHE A 172 11.08 9.14 15.02
CA PHE A 172 9.77 9.65 15.41
C PHE A 172 8.81 9.75 14.22
N MET A 173 9.28 10.30 13.09
CA MET A 173 8.45 10.42 11.90
C MET A 173 8.07 9.05 11.34
N PHE A 174 9.01 8.12 11.30
CA PHE A 174 8.73 6.77 10.84
C PHE A 174 7.78 6.01 11.79
N GLY A 175 7.89 6.25 13.08
CA GLY A 175 6.94 5.76 14.08
C GLY A 175 5.50 6.23 13.79
N GLN A 176 5.32 7.52 13.47
CA GLN A 176 4.02 8.09 13.08
C GLN A 176 3.51 7.51 11.77
N ILE A 177 4.39 7.29 10.78
CA ILE A 177 4.03 6.66 9.50
C ILE A 177 3.52 5.24 9.74
N LYS A 178 4.25 4.43 10.51
CA LYS A 178 3.83 3.07 10.85
C LYS A 178 2.49 3.04 11.56
N GLN A 179 2.27 3.92 12.53
CA GLN A 179 1.01 4.01 13.25
C GLN A 179 -0.15 4.41 12.31
N SER A 180 0.06 5.40 11.44
CA SER A 180 -0.95 5.84 10.48
C SER A 180 -1.34 4.74 9.49
N LEU A 181 -0.37 3.94 9.03
CA LEU A 181 -0.62 2.80 8.15
C LEU A 181 -1.35 1.67 8.88
N HIS A 182 -0.97 1.38 10.12
CA HIS A 182 -1.66 0.42 10.99
C HIS A 182 -3.13 0.81 11.21
N ASP A 183 -3.39 2.07 11.56
CA ASP A 183 -4.74 2.60 11.79
C ASP A 183 -5.58 2.56 10.49
N PHE A 184 -4.92 2.67 9.33
CA PHE A 184 -5.54 2.49 8.02
C PHE A 184 -5.79 0.99 7.67
N GLY A 185 -5.26 0.05 8.44
CA GLY A 185 -5.41 -1.39 8.24
C GLY A 185 -4.36 -1.99 7.30
N THR A 186 -3.22 -1.30 7.12
CA THR A 186 -2.10 -1.75 6.30
C THR A 186 -0.87 -1.94 7.17
N ASP A 187 -0.41 -3.19 7.31
CA ASP A 187 0.78 -3.56 8.05
C ASP A 187 1.83 -4.18 7.12
N PHE A 188 3.09 -4.10 7.54
CA PHE A 188 4.24 -4.64 6.81
C PHE A 188 4.99 -5.67 7.64
N ASP A 189 5.50 -6.70 6.98
CA ASP A 189 6.27 -7.77 7.60
C ASP A 189 7.73 -7.39 7.74
N VAL A 190 8.25 -6.58 6.80
CA VAL A 190 9.66 -6.19 6.73
C VAL A 190 9.79 -4.69 6.43
N TYR A 191 10.72 -4.05 7.12
CA TYR A 191 11.16 -2.68 6.85
C TYR A 191 12.65 -2.71 6.53
N THR A 192 13.03 -2.18 5.35
CA THR A 192 14.41 -2.13 4.86
C THR A 192 14.88 -0.70 4.61
N HIS A 193 16.17 -0.42 4.81
CA HIS A 193 16.80 0.89 4.61
C HIS A 193 18.28 0.74 4.26
#